data_d226b8bba350b1cd9e49cc2f28ef0c09
#
_entry.id   d226b8bba350b1cd9e49cc2f28ef0c09
#
_cell.length_a   1.000
_cell.length_b   1.000
_cell.length_c   1.000
_cell.angle_alpha   90.00
_cell.angle_beta   90.00
_cell.angle_gamma   90.00
#
_symmetry.space_group_name_H-M   'P 1'
#
loop_
_entity.id
_entity.type
_entity.pdbx_description
1 polymer ?
#
loop_
_entity_poly.entity_id
_entity_poly.type
_entity_poly.pdbx_seq_one_letter_code
_entity_poly.pdbx_strand_id
1 'polypeptide(L)'
;MNLDDIQIYLPKYLSSESSKELFEGLKDFPENIDRRLYTTYLNDEIIYQGDGLIKMLAVNLPDVNLKSVDGMVLSNTCDIEQSNKRPFPSQIIYSPIINLERYKAGLVSTIGSEERVNNHILEIRKQKITQIFYLPSLGDVLDESIIFLDRIFNIANDYIDRPTLSKVRIFSLSDYGNYLFLLKLSIHFTRIQDRVDRKSVRI
;
A
#
# COMPACT_ATOMS: atom_id res chain seq x y z
N MET A 1 -23.58 1.79 -0.14
CA MET A 1 -23.02 0.59 -0.76
C MET A 1 -23.36 -0.54 0.19
N ASN A 2 -24.11 -1.53 -0.25
CA ASN A 2 -24.55 -2.64 0.61
C ASN A 2 -23.35 -3.60 0.81
N LEU A 3 -23.26 -4.26 1.97
CA LEU A 3 -22.18 -5.26 2.24
C LEU A 3 -22.15 -6.37 1.17
N ASP A 4 -23.31 -6.70 0.59
CA ASP A 4 -23.42 -7.70 -0.48
C ASP A 4 -22.75 -7.24 -1.78
N ASP A 5 -22.68 -5.93 -2.05
CA ASP A 5 -22.00 -5.37 -3.23
C ASP A 5 -20.46 -5.47 -3.09
N ILE A 6 -19.95 -5.50 -1.86
CA ILE A 6 -18.52 -5.63 -1.57
C ILE A 6 -18.04 -7.07 -1.76
N GLN A 7 -18.88 -8.07 -1.55
CA GLN A 7 -18.54 -9.49 -1.72
C GLN A 7 -18.08 -9.85 -3.13
N ILE A 8 -18.52 -9.12 -4.15
CA ILE A 8 -18.12 -9.31 -5.56
C ILE A 8 -16.62 -9.02 -5.75
N TYR A 9 -16.06 -8.12 -4.94
CA TYR A 9 -14.66 -7.70 -5.03
C TYR A 9 -13.74 -8.43 -4.06
N LEU A 10 -14.30 -9.31 -3.20
CA LEU A 10 -13.47 -10.13 -2.32
C LEU A 10 -12.70 -11.16 -3.12
N PRO A 11 -11.43 -11.37 -2.78
CA PRO A 11 -10.66 -12.44 -3.38
C PRO A 11 -11.37 -13.78 -3.15
N LYS A 12 -11.74 -14.47 -4.24
CA LYS A 12 -12.44 -15.77 -4.19
C LYS A 12 -11.60 -16.92 -3.57
N TYR A 13 -10.39 -16.61 -3.12
CA TYR A 13 -9.42 -17.56 -2.56
C TYR A 13 -9.29 -17.47 -1.03
N LEU A 14 -10.02 -16.58 -0.39
CA LEU A 14 -10.08 -16.61 1.07
C LEU A 14 -10.92 -17.83 1.50
N SER A 15 -10.44 -18.55 2.51
CA SER A 15 -11.25 -19.55 3.18
C SER A 15 -12.53 -18.93 3.74
N SER A 16 -13.55 -19.72 3.98
CA SER A 16 -14.80 -19.22 4.59
C SER A 16 -14.55 -18.57 5.95
N GLU A 17 -13.56 -19.05 6.69
CA GLU A 17 -13.15 -18.53 7.99
C GLU A 17 -12.45 -17.17 7.85
N SER A 18 -11.45 -17.07 6.97
CA SER A 18 -10.76 -15.81 6.69
C SER A 18 -11.70 -14.73 6.14
N SER A 19 -12.66 -15.12 5.31
CA SER A 19 -13.69 -14.21 4.81
C SER A 19 -14.56 -13.66 5.95
N LYS A 20 -14.98 -14.52 6.89
CA LYS A 20 -15.78 -14.11 8.05
C LYS A 20 -15.00 -13.18 8.97
N GLU A 21 -13.75 -13.51 9.27
CA GLU A 21 -12.86 -12.67 10.08
C GLU A 21 -12.60 -11.30 9.45
N LEU A 22 -12.43 -11.26 8.11
CA LEU A 22 -12.30 -10.03 7.37
C LEU A 22 -13.54 -9.15 7.52
N PHE A 23 -14.75 -9.70 7.33
CA PHE A 23 -15.99 -8.93 7.49
C PHE A 23 -16.22 -8.43 8.90
N GLU A 24 -15.91 -9.25 9.90
CA GLU A 24 -15.98 -8.81 11.30
C GLU A 24 -14.99 -7.67 11.57
N GLY A 25 -13.78 -7.76 11.01
CA GLY A 25 -12.80 -6.68 11.09
C GLY A 25 -13.26 -5.38 10.44
N LEU A 26 -13.94 -5.45 9.31
CA LEU A 26 -14.44 -4.27 8.59
C LEU A 26 -15.57 -3.53 9.33
N LYS A 27 -16.29 -4.20 10.23
CA LYS A 27 -17.34 -3.53 11.04
C LYS A 27 -16.77 -2.49 12.00
N ASP A 28 -15.58 -2.73 12.52
CA ASP A 28 -14.90 -1.87 13.51
C ASP A 28 -13.88 -0.93 12.85
N PHE A 29 -13.87 -0.85 11.50
CA PHE A 29 -12.99 0.08 10.77
C PHE A 29 -13.50 1.53 10.94
N PRO A 30 -12.63 2.51 11.17
CA PRO A 30 -11.15 2.45 11.18
C PRO A 30 -10.49 2.21 12.55
N GLU A 31 -11.24 2.01 13.62
CA GLU A 31 -10.76 2.00 15.01
C GLU A 31 -9.85 0.80 15.33
N ASN A 32 -9.91 -0.26 14.53
CA ASN A 32 -9.13 -1.48 14.73
C ASN A 32 -7.92 -1.63 13.81
N ILE A 33 -7.60 -0.62 13.00
CA ILE A 33 -6.54 -0.71 11.98
C ILE A 33 -5.17 -1.02 12.59
N ASP A 34 -4.87 -0.45 13.74
CA ASP A 34 -3.60 -0.63 14.45
C ASP A 34 -3.35 -2.07 14.91
N ARG A 35 -4.40 -2.85 15.07
CA ARG A 35 -4.32 -4.21 15.61
C ARG A 35 -4.41 -5.29 14.54
N ARG A 36 -4.90 -4.96 13.35
CA ARG A 36 -5.24 -5.96 12.33
C ARG A 36 -4.49 -5.80 11.00
N LEU A 37 -3.75 -4.69 10.83
CA LEU A 37 -3.16 -4.40 9.52
C LEU A 37 -2.06 -5.37 9.13
N TYR A 38 -1.26 -5.84 10.07
CA TYR A 38 -0.04 -6.62 9.82
C TYR A 38 -0.18 -8.09 10.21
N THR A 39 0.69 -8.92 9.64
CA THR A 39 0.82 -10.35 9.95
C THR A 39 2.27 -10.80 9.99
N THR A 40 2.54 -11.89 10.70
CA THR A 40 3.85 -12.57 10.75
C THR A 40 3.77 -14.01 10.23
N TYR A 41 2.63 -14.42 9.67
CA TYR A 41 2.36 -15.82 9.28
C TYR A 41 2.65 -16.13 7.80
N LEU A 42 3.37 -15.25 7.10
CA LEU A 42 3.66 -15.45 5.67
C LEU A 42 5.04 -16.09 5.46
N ASN A 43 5.22 -16.70 4.27
CA ASN A 43 6.49 -17.34 3.90
C ASN A 43 7.59 -16.28 3.74
N ASP A 44 8.76 -16.56 4.34
CA ASP A 44 9.89 -15.62 4.36
C ASP A 44 10.62 -15.49 3.01
N GLU A 45 10.42 -16.40 2.07
CA GLU A 45 11.07 -16.39 0.76
C GLU A 45 10.21 -15.81 -0.37
N ILE A 46 8.93 -15.49 -0.09
CA ILE A 46 8.00 -14.93 -1.08
C ILE A 46 7.76 -13.45 -0.78
N ILE A 47 7.87 -12.60 -1.79
CA ILE A 47 7.45 -11.20 -1.69
C ILE A 47 5.94 -11.14 -1.94
N TYR A 48 5.23 -10.60 -0.97
CA TYR A 48 3.78 -10.40 -1.07
C TYR A 48 3.42 -8.97 -1.43
N GLN A 49 2.31 -8.81 -2.13
CA GLN A 49 1.71 -7.50 -2.31
C GLN A 49 1.40 -6.89 -0.94
N GLY A 50 1.83 -5.65 -0.71
CA GLY A 50 1.70 -5.00 0.58
C GLY A 50 2.88 -5.21 1.54
N ASP A 51 3.93 -5.95 1.15
CA ASP A 51 5.15 -6.03 1.96
C ASP A 51 5.86 -4.69 2.04
N GLY A 52 6.32 -4.31 3.24
CA GLY A 52 7.28 -3.22 3.44
C GLY A 52 8.70 -3.75 3.39
N LEU A 53 9.55 -3.15 2.55
CA LEU A 53 10.93 -3.56 2.33
C LEU A 53 11.88 -2.37 2.54
N ILE A 54 13.02 -2.61 3.21
CA ILE A 54 14.12 -1.62 3.30
C ILE A 54 14.98 -1.64 2.03
N LYS A 55 15.80 -0.60 1.86
CA LYS A 55 16.82 -0.49 0.79
C LYS A 55 16.25 -0.48 -0.64
N MET A 56 15.01 -0.08 -0.80
CA MET A 56 14.46 0.22 -2.12
C MET A 56 15.08 1.51 -2.67
N LEU A 57 15.00 1.71 -3.98
CA LEU A 57 15.62 2.86 -4.65
C LEU A 57 14.55 3.86 -5.10
N ALA A 58 14.79 5.15 -4.91
CA ALA A 58 13.92 6.20 -5.41
C ALA A 58 14.72 7.25 -6.17
N VAL A 59 14.16 7.72 -7.27
CA VAL A 59 14.68 8.83 -8.07
C VAL A 59 13.55 9.83 -8.31
N ASN A 60 13.80 11.11 -8.08
CA ASN A 60 12.78 12.15 -8.25
C ASN A 60 13.08 12.96 -9.52
N LEU A 61 12.64 12.46 -10.66
CA LEU A 61 12.87 13.12 -11.95
C LEU A 61 12.30 14.55 -11.97
N PRO A 62 13.00 15.51 -12.64
CA PRO A 62 14.20 15.33 -13.45
C PRO A 62 15.53 15.22 -12.70
N ASP A 63 15.53 15.31 -11.36
CA ASP A 63 16.72 15.06 -10.55
C ASP A 63 17.03 13.55 -10.57
N VAL A 64 18.22 13.19 -11.09
CA VAL A 64 18.66 11.79 -11.23
C VAL A 64 19.36 11.24 -9.98
N ASN A 65 19.36 11.97 -8.87
CA ASN A 65 19.97 11.50 -7.64
C ASN A 65 19.19 10.32 -7.07
N LEU A 66 19.85 9.18 -7.03
CA LEU A 66 19.31 7.94 -6.48
C LEU A 66 19.39 7.97 -4.95
N LYS A 67 18.29 7.64 -4.30
CA LYS A 67 18.20 7.57 -2.82
C LYS A 67 17.75 6.18 -2.40
N SER A 68 18.31 5.68 -1.30
CA SER A 68 17.79 4.49 -0.64
C SER A 68 16.61 4.91 0.24
N VAL A 69 15.49 4.19 0.12
CA VAL A 69 14.24 4.42 0.85
C VAL A 69 13.65 3.10 1.30
N ASP A 70 12.77 3.13 2.26
CA ASP A 70 11.88 2.00 2.52
C ASP A 70 10.69 2.09 1.56
N GLY A 71 10.21 0.96 1.07
CA GLY A 71 9.16 0.91 0.06
C GLY A 71 8.13 -0.17 0.35
N MET A 72 6.86 0.14 0.06
CA MET A 72 5.76 -0.82 0.14
C MET A 72 5.46 -1.35 -1.26
N VAL A 73 5.44 -2.68 -1.40
CA VAL A 73 5.19 -3.39 -2.66
C VAL A 73 3.74 -3.24 -3.10
N LEU A 74 3.56 -2.78 -4.36
CA LEU A 74 2.24 -2.66 -5.00
C LEU A 74 1.98 -3.78 -6.02
N SER A 75 3.04 -4.40 -6.55
CA SER A 75 2.90 -5.52 -7.49
C SER A 75 2.10 -6.66 -6.89
N ASN A 76 1.27 -7.30 -7.73
CA ASN A 76 0.61 -8.54 -7.34
C ASN A 76 1.64 -9.65 -7.08
N THR A 77 1.47 -10.42 -6.02
CA THR A 77 2.36 -11.52 -5.62
C THR A 77 2.64 -12.50 -6.77
N CYS A 78 1.59 -12.93 -7.50
CA CYS A 78 1.75 -13.86 -8.61
C CYS A 78 2.55 -13.26 -9.78
N ASP A 79 2.55 -11.95 -9.94
CA ASP A 79 3.27 -11.28 -11.02
C ASP A 79 4.77 -11.18 -10.78
N ILE A 80 5.18 -11.16 -9.53
CA ILE A 80 6.57 -11.04 -9.11
C ILE A 80 7.15 -12.35 -8.56
N GLU A 81 6.36 -13.45 -8.56
CA GLU A 81 6.83 -14.77 -8.16
C GLU A 81 7.85 -15.30 -9.18
N GLN A 82 9.07 -15.57 -8.71
CA GLN A 82 10.20 -15.96 -9.58
C GLN A 82 10.05 -17.34 -10.21
N SER A 83 9.26 -18.24 -9.62
CA SER A 83 8.95 -19.54 -10.20
C SER A 83 8.07 -19.44 -11.45
N ASN A 84 7.34 -18.35 -11.64
CA ASN A 84 6.52 -18.08 -12.79
C ASN A 84 7.37 -17.66 -13.99
N LYS A 85 7.68 -18.59 -14.90
CA LYS A 85 8.43 -18.29 -16.12
C LYS A 85 7.64 -17.34 -17.02
N ARG A 86 8.22 -16.18 -17.30
CA ARG A 86 7.64 -15.16 -18.18
C ARG A 86 8.57 -14.84 -19.35
N PRO A 87 8.03 -14.46 -20.53
CA PRO A 87 8.86 -14.05 -21.67
C PRO A 87 9.72 -12.82 -21.38
N PHE A 88 9.22 -11.94 -20.49
CA PHE A 88 9.93 -10.73 -20.06
C PHE A 88 10.13 -10.75 -18.54
N PRO A 89 11.27 -10.29 -18.04
CA PRO A 89 11.53 -10.15 -16.62
C PRO A 89 10.46 -9.27 -15.95
N SER A 90 9.91 -9.73 -14.84
CA SER A 90 8.97 -8.93 -14.06
C SER A 90 9.68 -7.80 -13.32
N GLN A 91 8.93 -6.75 -13.01
CA GLN A 91 9.37 -5.62 -12.21
C GLN A 91 8.58 -5.56 -10.91
N ILE A 92 9.26 -5.23 -9.81
CA ILE A 92 8.59 -4.92 -8.55
C ILE A 92 8.19 -3.45 -8.60
N ILE A 93 6.90 -3.19 -8.52
CA ILE A 93 6.34 -1.85 -8.38
C ILE A 93 6.13 -1.57 -6.90
N TYR A 94 6.55 -0.41 -6.44
CA TYR A 94 6.47 -0.01 -5.03
C TYR A 94 6.29 1.49 -4.87
N SER A 95 5.84 1.90 -3.67
CA SER A 95 5.77 3.29 -3.25
C SER A 95 6.66 3.51 -2.02
N PRO A 96 7.39 4.63 -1.92
CA PRO A 96 8.18 4.96 -0.75
C PRO A 96 7.33 5.08 0.52
N ILE A 97 7.82 4.51 1.61
CA ILE A 97 7.27 4.68 2.95
C ILE A 97 7.83 5.98 3.54
N ILE A 98 6.93 6.84 3.98
CA ILE A 98 7.26 8.16 4.51
C ILE A 98 6.74 8.23 5.95
N ASN A 99 7.64 8.55 6.88
CA ASN A 99 7.27 8.76 8.28
C ASN A 99 6.24 9.88 8.41
N LEU A 100 5.14 9.63 9.16
CA LEU A 100 3.99 10.53 9.26
C LEU A 100 4.34 11.84 9.97
N GLU A 101 5.19 11.82 11.00
CA GLU A 101 5.61 13.03 11.69
C GLU A 101 6.48 13.92 10.79
N ARG A 102 7.35 13.31 9.99
CA ARG A 102 8.14 14.06 8.98
C ARG A 102 7.21 14.69 7.92
N TYR A 103 6.19 13.97 7.48
CA TYR A 103 5.18 14.50 6.56
C TYR A 103 4.43 15.68 7.20
N LYS A 104 3.97 15.50 8.45
CA LYS A 104 3.29 16.54 9.23
C LYS A 104 4.14 17.81 9.37
N ALA A 105 5.42 17.66 9.73
CA ALA A 105 6.35 18.79 9.85
C ALA A 105 6.46 19.58 8.53
N GLY A 106 6.54 18.87 7.39
CA GLY A 106 6.55 19.50 6.07
C GLY A 106 5.26 20.26 5.76
N LEU A 107 4.10 19.73 6.17
CA LEU A 107 2.82 20.42 6.00
C LEU A 107 2.70 21.68 6.84
N VAL A 108 3.14 21.65 8.12
CA VAL A 108 3.11 22.83 8.99
C VAL A 108 3.90 23.96 8.38
N SER A 109 5.09 23.68 7.85
CA SER A 109 5.93 24.69 7.19
C SER A 109 5.30 25.30 5.93
N THR A 110 4.41 24.56 5.25
CA THR A 110 3.79 24.99 3.98
C THR A 110 2.43 25.65 4.18
N ILE A 111 1.59 25.09 5.08
CA ILE A 111 0.19 25.51 5.29
C ILE A 111 0.09 26.62 6.34
N GLY A 112 1.00 26.64 7.32
CA GLY A 112 1.04 27.63 8.40
C GLY A 112 -0.11 27.55 9.42
N SER A 113 -0.96 26.51 9.37
CA SER A 113 -2.07 26.31 10.30
C SER A 113 -2.01 24.92 10.91
N GLU A 114 -1.61 24.83 12.18
CA GLU A 114 -1.52 23.55 12.90
C GLU A 114 -2.86 22.84 12.99
N GLU A 115 -3.96 23.55 13.20
CA GLU A 115 -5.30 22.95 13.27
C GLU A 115 -5.68 22.22 11.98
N ARG A 116 -5.46 22.88 10.83
CA ARG A 116 -5.73 22.26 9.52
C ARG A 116 -4.85 21.05 9.27
N VAL A 117 -3.58 21.12 9.66
CA VAL A 117 -2.64 20.01 9.54
C VAL A 117 -3.09 18.85 10.43
N ASN A 118 -3.43 19.10 11.71
CA ASN A 118 -3.88 18.06 12.62
C ASN A 118 -5.17 17.39 12.12
N ASN A 119 -6.13 18.13 11.61
CA ASN A 119 -7.35 17.58 11.02
C ASN A 119 -7.03 16.71 9.80
N HIS A 120 -6.10 17.13 8.94
CA HIS A 120 -5.65 16.32 7.81
C HIS A 120 -4.99 15.01 8.25
N ILE A 121 -4.12 15.04 9.27
CA ILE A 121 -3.51 13.85 9.85
C ILE A 121 -4.56 12.88 10.42
N LEU A 122 -5.59 13.39 11.09
CA LEU A 122 -6.70 12.57 11.59
C LEU A 122 -7.45 11.85 10.45
N GLU A 123 -7.71 12.55 9.35
CA GLU A 123 -8.36 11.94 8.17
C GLU A 123 -7.45 10.91 7.46
N ILE A 124 -6.12 11.10 7.48
CA ILE A 124 -5.16 10.10 7.01
C ILE A 124 -5.23 8.84 7.87
N ARG A 125 -5.17 8.96 9.21
CA ARG A 125 -5.26 7.81 10.13
C ARG A 125 -6.56 7.02 9.95
N LYS A 126 -7.64 7.69 9.57
CA LYS A 126 -8.93 7.07 9.23
C LYS A 126 -9.00 6.56 7.79
N GLN A 127 -7.90 6.52 7.06
CA GLN A 127 -7.84 6.09 5.65
C GLN A 127 -8.77 6.86 4.69
N LYS A 128 -9.19 8.09 5.02
CA LYS A 128 -10.15 8.85 4.20
C LYS A 128 -9.53 9.58 3.02
N ILE A 129 -8.22 9.84 3.04
CA ILE A 129 -7.52 10.48 1.94
C ILE A 129 -7.22 9.44 0.86
N THR A 130 -7.91 9.50 -0.28
CA THR A 130 -7.86 8.44 -1.32
C THR A 130 -6.48 8.19 -1.91
N GLN A 131 -5.62 9.18 -1.93
CA GLN A 131 -4.27 9.12 -2.51
C GLN A 131 -3.21 8.61 -1.52
N ILE A 132 -3.54 8.52 -0.22
CA ILE A 132 -2.62 8.14 0.85
C ILE A 132 -3.10 6.86 1.53
N PHE A 133 -2.24 5.87 1.66
CA PHE A 133 -2.47 4.70 2.51
C PHE A 133 -1.68 4.87 3.81
N TYR A 134 -2.38 4.85 4.94
CA TYR A 134 -1.79 4.97 6.26
C TYR A 134 -1.32 3.61 6.78
N LEU A 135 -0.15 3.63 7.39
CA LEU A 135 0.53 2.50 8.02
C LEU A 135 0.70 2.84 9.50
N PRO A 136 -0.05 2.21 10.42
CA PRO A 136 0.14 2.40 11.86
C PRO A 136 1.52 1.91 12.29
N SER A 137 1.96 2.33 13.46
CA SER A 137 3.21 1.85 14.05
C SER A 137 3.20 0.33 14.28
N LEU A 138 4.38 -0.29 14.14
CA LEU A 138 4.59 -1.72 14.39
C LEU A 138 5.77 -1.90 15.36
N GLY A 139 5.49 -1.85 16.67
CA GLY A 139 6.50 -1.92 17.71
C GLY A 139 7.63 -0.92 17.47
N ASP A 140 8.88 -1.39 17.60
CA ASP A 140 10.08 -0.59 17.33
C ASP A 140 10.56 -0.71 15.86
N VAL A 141 9.79 -1.40 15.00
CA VAL A 141 10.22 -1.72 13.63
C VAL A 141 9.75 -0.65 12.63
N LEU A 142 8.55 -0.08 12.84
CA LEU A 142 7.96 0.92 11.98
C LEU A 142 7.23 1.97 12.80
N ASP A 143 7.63 3.23 12.67
CA ASP A 143 6.84 4.37 13.14
C ASP A 143 5.59 4.57 12.29
N GLU A 144 4.60 5.31 12.80
CA GLU A 144 3.47 5.75 11.98
C GLU A 144 3.95 6.31 10.65
N SER A 145 3.47 5.77 9.57
CA SER A 145 3.96 6.07 8.23
C SER A 145 2.83 6.13 7.21
N ILE A 146 3.15 6.61 6.04
CA ILE A 146 2.24 6.68 4.90
C ILE A 146 2.95 6.27 3.62
N ILE A 147 2.17 5.82 2.64
CA ILE A 147 2.59 5.78 1.25
C ILE A 147 1.65 6.63 0.39
N PHE A 148 2.18 7.19 -0.69
CA PHE A 148 1.39 7.86 -1.71
C PHE A 148 1.13 6.92 -2.87
N LEU A 149 -0.12 6.66 -3.21
CA LEU A 149 -0.51 5.75 -4.29
C LEU A 149 -0.18 6.29 -5.70
N ASP A 150 0.19 7.56 -5.80
CA ASP A 150 0.64 8.23 -7.03
C ASP A 150 2.17 8.40 -7.14
N ARG A 151 2.93 8.02 -6.11
CA ARG A 151 4.40 8.05 -6.12
C ARG A 151 4.95 6.66 -6.29
N ILE A 152 4.97 6.19 -7.53
CA ILE A 152 5.25 4.81 -7.87
C ILE A 152 6.62 4.71 -8.55
N PHE A 153 7.42 3.75 -8.07
CA PHE A 153 8.70 3.37 -8.65
C PHE A 153 8.67 1.90 -9.07
N ASN A 154 9.62 1.51 -9.89
CA ASN A 154 9.84 0.10 -10.19
C ASN A 154 11.32 -0.25 -10.12
N ILE A 155 11.58 -1.53 -9.88
CA ILE A 155 12.92 -2.11 -9.84
C ILE A 155 12.87 -3.52 -10.41
N ALA A 156 13.99 -4.01 -10.94
CA ALA A 156 14.08 -5.38 -11.42
C ALA A 156 13.75 -6.37 -10.29
N ASN A 157 13.01 -7.42 -10.62
CA ASN A 157 12.52 -8.39 -9.62
C ASN A 157 13.66 -9.17 -8.93
N ASP A 158 14.78 -9.32 -9.60
CA ASP A 158 15.99 -9.96 -9.06
C ASP A 158 16.85 -9.04 -8.18
N TYR A 159 16.49 -7.74 -8.08
CA TYR A 159 17.16 -6.82 -7.16
C TYR A 159 17.03 -7.25 -5.70
N ILE A 160 15.92 -7.88 -5.33
CA ILE A 160 15.68 -8.41 -3.99
C ILE A 160 16.04 -9.90 -3.98
N ASP A 161 17.13 -10.23 -3.30
CA ASP A 161 17.56 -11.61 -3.07
C ASP A 161 16.61 -12.33 -2.12
N ARG A 162 15.90 -13.37 -2.59
CA ARG A 162 14.88 -14.09 -1.82
C ARG A 162 15.40 -14.77 -0.56
N PRO A 163 16.56 -15.47 -0.58
CA PRO A 163 17.18 -16.03 0.62
C PRO A 163 17.45 -15.04 1.75
N THR A 164 17.57 -13.74 1.42
CA THR A 164 17.83 -12.69 2.42
C THR A 164 16.60 -11.83 2.69
N LEU A 165 15.45 -12.18 2.13
CA LEU A 165 14.22 -11.38 2.20
C LEU A 165 13.77 -11.09 3.64
N SER A 166 13.87 -12.06 4.55
CA SER A 166 13.58 -11.88 5.98
C SER A 166 14.38 -10.77 6.66
N LYS A 167 15.58 -10.44 6.13
CA LYS A 167 16.44 -9.36 6.67
C LYS A 167 16.09 -7.99 6.13
N VAL A 168 15.32 -7.92 5.04
CA VAL A 168 14.95 -6.67 4.39
C VAL A 168 13.44 -6.38 4.47
N ARG A 169 12.64 -7.35 4.90
CA ARG A 169 11.20 -7.19 5.12
C ARG A 169 10.96 -6.48 6.46
N ILE A 170 10.23 -5.38 6.43
CA ILE A 170 9.81 -4.62 7.61
C ILE A 170 8.51 -5.20 8.16
N PHE A 171 7.54 -5.42 7.27
CA PHE A 171 6.22 -5.95 7.59
C PHE A 171 5.58 -6.65 6.38
N SER A 172 4.56 -7.43 6.65
CA SER A 172 3.60 -7.93 5.67
C SER A 172 2.18 -7.55 6.09
N LEU A 173 1.30 -7.28 5.13
CA LEU A 173 -0.10 -7.04 5.42
C LEU A 173 -0.81 -8.37 5.75
N SER A 174 -1.74 -8.32 6.70
CA SER A 174 -2.71 -9.39 6.93
C SER A 174 -3.74 -9.45 5.79
N ASP A 175 -4.62 -10.44 5.78
CA ASP A 175 -5.76 -10.48 4.83
C ASP A 175 -6.62 -9.21 4.94
N TYR A 176 -6.88 -8.73 6.16
CA TYR A 176 -7.58 -7.46 6.41
C TYR A 176 -6.82 -6.25 5.86
N GLY A 177 -5.52 -6.16 6.15
CA GLY A 177 -4.67 -5.07 5.67
C GLY A 177 -4.55 -5.05 4.16
N ASN A 178 -4.35 -6.21 3.55
CA ASN A 178 -4.28 -6.36 2.09
C ASN A 178 -5.61 -6.00 1.41
N TYR A 179 -6.74 -6.41 1.98
CA TYR A 179 -8.05 -6.02 1.46
C TYR A 179 -8.26 -4.51 1.49
N LEU A 180 -7.97 -3.84 2.62
CA LEU A 180 -8.06 -2.38 2.71
C LEU A 180 -7.13 -1.68 1.72
N PHE A 181 -5.92 -2.20 1.56
CA PHE A 181 -4.95 -1.68 0.60
C PHE A 181 -5.48 -1.80 -0.83
N LEU A 182 -5.93 -2.99 -1.25
CA LEU A 182 -6.47 -3.22 -2.59
C LEU A 182 -7.72 -2.36 -2.88
N LEU A 183 -8.62 -2.24 -1.91
CA LEU A 183 -9.80 -1.38 -2.01
C LEU A 183 -9.37 0.06 -2.26
N LYS A 184 -8.42 0.57 -1.49
CA LYS A 184 -7.96 1.95 -1.60
C LYS A 184 -7.21 2.20 -2.90
N LEU A 185 -6.35 1.26 -3.30
CA LEU A 185 -5.64 1.27 -4.58
C LEU A 185 -6.64 1.31 -5.75
N SER A 186 -7.66 0.45 -5.71
CA SER A 186 -8.73 0.43 -6.70
C SER A 186 -9.47 1.76 -6.77
N ILE A 187 -9.92 2.31 -5.64
CA ILE A 187 -10.61 3.61 -5.61
C ILE A 187 -9.72 4.71 -6.18
N HIS A 188 -8.43 4.73 -5.84
CA HIS A 188 -7.50 5.75 -6.33
C HIS A 188 -7.37 5.73 -7.85
N PHE A 189 -7.19 4.56 -8.47
CA PHE A 189 -6.96 4.43 -9.90
C PHE A 189 -8.24 4.36 -10.75
N THR A 190 -9.38 3.99 -10.18
CA THR A 190 -10.65 3.87 -10.91
C THR A 190 -11.57 5.08 -10.74
N ARG A 191 -11.17 6.09 -9.96
CA ARG A 191 -11.97 7.29 -9.76
C ARG A 191 -12.23 7.99 -11.08
N ILE A 192 -13.50 7.98 -11.50
CA ILE A 192 -13.95 8.64 -12.72
C ILE A 192 -14.14 10.13 -12.43
N GLN A 193 -13.63 10.98 -13.30
CA GLN A 193 -13.89 12.40 -13.22
C GLN A 193 -15.30 12.67 -13.74
N ASP A 194 -16.15 13.25 -12.90
CA ASP A 194 -17.51 13.63 -13.27
C ASP A 194 -17.52 14.62 -14.44
N ARG A 195 -18.50 14.46 -15.35
CA ARG A 195 -18.74 15.33 -16.52
C ARG A 195 -17.64 15.31 -17.60
N VAL A 196 -16.85 14.25 -17.68
CA VAL A 196 -15.90 14.04 -18.78
C VAL A 196 -16.39 12.89 -19.66
N ASP A 197 -16.95 13.24 -20.83
CA ASP A 197 -17.34 12.25 -21.84
C ASP A 197 -16.15 11.81 -22.67
N ARG A 198 -15.82 10.51 -22.64
CA ARG A 198 -14.82 9.89 -23.49
C ARG A 198 -15.50 9.21 -24.68
N LYS A 199 -15.84 9.99 -25.72
CA LYS A 199 -16.48 9.44 -26.93
C LYS A 199 -15.46 8.71 -27.79
N SER A 200 -15.82 7.52 -28.27
CA SER A 200 -15.02 6.81 -29.28
C SER A 200 -15.06 7.57 -30.61
N VAL A 201 -13.91 7.75 -31.23
CA VAL A 201 -13.82 8.21 -32.61
C VAL A 201 -14.12 7.01 -33.51
N ARG A 202 -15.17 7.10 -34.35
CA ARG A 202 -15.38 6.12 -35.42
C ARG A 202 -14.37 6.42 -36.52
N ILE A 203 -13.41 5.51 -36.70
CA ILE A 203 -12.45 5.50 -37.81
C ILE A 203 -13.09 4.82 -38.99
#